data_eaf95700fb0a610f43d3e61481ae1b2f
#
_entry.id   eaf95700fb0a610f43d3e61481ae1b2f
#
_cell.length_a   1.000
_cell.length_b   1.000
_cell.length_c   1.000
_cell.angle_alpha   90.00
_cell.angle_beta   90.00
_cell.angle_gamma   90.00
#
_symmetry.space_group_name_H-M   'P 1'
#
loop_
_entity.id
_entity.type
_entity.pdbx_description
1 polymer ?
#
loop_
_entity_poly.entity_id
_entity_poly.type
_entity_poly.pdbx_seq_one_letter_code
_entity_poly.pdbx_strand_id
1 'polypeptide(L)'
;MNPSEKAVMPKSPLFVPGQEEPYKISRAKIEDFIRCPRCFVLDAKHGVKRPQSIPFTLNNAVDSLLKKEFDVYRAKAEVPPIVAAAGLDLVPLSHPDLEKWRANFTGIRYATPDGRFLITGAVDDLWVDSNGVITVVDYKATGRAEAVTTVGVGGFYDS
;
A
#
# COMPACT_ATOMS: atom_id res chain seq x y z
N MET A 1 -29.72 8.72 18.75
CA MET A 1 -28.47 8.86 17.97
C MET A 1 -28.67 8.17 16.64
N ASN A 2 -28.63 8.89 15.54
CA ASN A 2 -29.01 8.43 14.21
C ASN A 2 -27.82 7.69 13.56
N PRO A 3 -27.93 6.43 13.11
CA PRO A 3 -26.80 5.60 12.63
C PRO A 3 -26.32 5.91 11.21
N SER A 4 -26.66 7.03 10.62
CA SER A 4 -26.41 7.31 9.19
C SER A 4 -25.46 8.47 8.89
N GLU A 5 -24.69 8.97 9.86
CA GLU A 5 -23.57 9.87 9.53
C GLU A 5 -22.35 9.05 9.12
N LYS A 6 -22.38 8.51 7.88
CA LYS A 6 -21.17 8.09 7.21
C LYS A 6 -20.26 9.31 7.06
N ALA A 7 -19.16 9.33 7.81
CA ALA A 7 -18.12 10.32 7.65
C ALA A 7 -17.77 10.45 6.16
N VAL A 8 -18.16 11.54 5.55
CA VAL A 8 -17.80 11.86 4.16
C VAL A 8 -16.29 12.12 4.19
N MET A 9 -15.51 11.15 3.72
CA MET A 9 -14.07 11.31 3.55
C MET A 9 -13.81 12.58 2.72
N PRO A 10 -12.90 13.47 3.15
CA PRO A 10 -12.61 14.67 2.39
C PRO A 10 -12.17 14.29 0.98
N LYS A 11 -12.83 14.87 -0.01
CA LYS A 11 -12.43 14.68 -1.43
C LYS A 11 -10.99 15.13 -1.57
N SER A 12 -10.14 14.29 -2.17
CA SER A 12 -8.78 14.70 -2.52
C SER A 12 -8.85 16.00 -3.32
N PRO A 13 -8.00 17.00 -3.02
CA PRO A 13 -8.00 18.26 -3.76
C PRO A 13 -7.74 17.99 -5.25
N LEU A 14 -8.41 18.76 -6.11
CA LEU A 14 -8.18 18.68 -7.54
C LEU A 14 -6.83 19.32 -7.88
N PHE A 15 -6.19 18.82 -8.93
CA PHE A 15 -4.99 19.43 -9.46
C PHE A 15 -5.32 20.75 -10.18
N VAL A 16 -4.65 21.82 -9.79
CA VAL A 16 -4.74 23.13 -10.43
C VAL A 16 -3.37 23.47 -11.05
N PRO A 17 -3.29 23.71 -12.37
CA PRO A 17 -2.04 24.13 -12.99
C PRO A 17 -1.48 25.40 -12.34
N GLY A 18 -0.18 25.38 -12.00
CA GLY A 18 0.47 26.50 -11.33
C GLY A 18 0.20 26.64 -9.83
N GLN A 19 -0.44 25.63 -9.19
CA GLN A 19 -0.59 25.62 -7.72
C GLN A 19 0.77 25.63 -7.04
N GLU A 20 0.88 26.35 -5.92
CA GLU A 20 2.11 26.42 -5.12
C GLU A 20 2.34 25.15 -4.30
N GLU A 21 1.26 24.59 -3.78
CA GLU A 21 1.31 23.36 -2.98
C GLU A 21 1.53 22.12 -3.84
N PRO A 22 2.42 21.19 -3.43
CA PRO A 22 2.64 19.96 -4.16
C PRO A 22 1.35 19.14 -4.33
N TYR A 23 1.06 18.70 -5.54
CA TYR A 23 -0.08 17.83 -5.75
C TYR A 23 0.18 16.45 -5.15
N LYS A 24 -0.68 16.03 -4.21
CA LYS A 24 -0.57 14.73 -3.56
C LYS A 24 -1.01 13.61 -4.50
N ILE A 25 -0.10 12.67 -4.79
CA ILE A 25 -0.33 11.55 -5.67
C ILE A 25 -0.04 10.23 -4.95
N SER A 26 -1.00 9.30 -4.95
CA SER A 26 -0.83 7.98 -4.37
C SER A 26 -0.36 6.97 -5.41
N ARG A 27 0.16 5.81 -4.96
CA ARG A 27 0.47 4.67 -5.82
C ARG A 27 -0.70 4.33 -6.76
N ALA A 28 -1.91 4.23 -6.24
CA ALA A 28 -3.09 3.92 -7.05
C ALA A 28 -3.35 4.97 -8.15
N LYS A 29 -3.10 6.25 -7.88
CA LYS A 29 -3.20 7.29 -8.90
C LYS A 29 -2.11 7.18 -9.98
N ILE A 30 -0.91 6.74 -9.60
CA ILE A 30 0.17 6.46 -10.56
C ILE A 30 -0.22 5.27 -11.46
N GLU A 31 -0.74 4.20 -10.88
CA GLU A 31 -1.28 3.06 -11.65
C GLU A 31 -2.41 3.49 -12.60
N ASP A 32 -3.33 4.34 -12.13
CA ASP A 32 -4.39 4.88 -12.98
C ASP A 32 -3.84 5.67 -14.17
N PHE A 33 -2.76 6.42 -13.98
CA PHE A 33 -2.08 7.12 -15.08
C PHE A 33 -1.46 6.14 -16.06
N ILE A 34 -0.72 5.14 -15.59
CA ILE A 34 -0.08 4.12 -16.44
C ILE A 34 -1.14 3.36 -17.25
N ARG A 35 -2.24 2.96 -16.60
CA ARG A 35 -3.32 2.19 -17.22
C ARG A 35 -4.17 3.01 -18.19
N CYS A 36 -4.47 4.26 -17.88
CA CYS A 36 -5.28 5.16 -18.70
C CYS A 36 -5.02 6.64 -18.34
N PRO A 37 -4.08 7.32 -19.03
CA PRO A 37 -3.78 8.72 -18.76
C PRO A 37 -5.00 9.64 -18.84
N ARG A 38 -5.93 9.37 -19.78
CA ARG A 38 -7.18 10.12 -19.89
C ARG A 38 -8.04 10.01 -18.63
N CYS A 39 -8.22 8.80 -18.10
CA CYS A 39 -9.00 8.59 -16.89
C CYS A 39 -8.36 9.25 -15.67
N PHE A 40 -7.02 9.21 -15.59
CA PHE A 40 -6.28 9.92 -14.56
C PHE A 40 -6.52 11.44 -14.60
N VAL A 41 -6.44 12.04 -15.78
CA VAL A 41 -6.69 13.48 -15.96
C VAL A 41 -8.13 13.86 -15.59
N LEU A 42 -9.11 13.04 -15.98
CA LEU A 42 -10.52 13.26 -15.62
C LEU A 42 -10.73 13.23 -14.09
N ASP A 43 -10.11 12.29 -13.39
CA ASP A 43 -10.17 12.25 -11.92
C ASP A 43 -9.37 13.39 -11.29
N ALA A 44 -8.11 13.54 -11.65
CA ALA A 44 -7.20 14.48 -10.99
C ALA A 44 -7.61 15.94 -11.20
N LYS A 45 -8.05 16.31 -12.42
CA LYS A 45 -8.36 17.70 -12.80
C LYS A 45 -9.84 18.05 -12.71
N HIS A 46 -10.72 17.08 -12.96
CA HIS A 46 -12.16 17.33 -13.06
C HIS A 46 -12.99 16.58 -12.01
N GLY A 47 -12.36 15.74 -11.17
CA GLY A 47 -13.05 14.99 -10.13
C GLY A 47 -13.97 13.87 -10.64
N VAL A 48 -13.87 13.52 -11.92
CA VAL A 48 -14.66 12.45 -12.54
C VAL A 48 -14.00 11.10 -12.24
N LYS A 49 -14.53 10.39 -11.27
CA LYS A 49 -13.99 9.10 -10.81
C LYS A 49 -14.50 7.93 -11.65
N ARG A 50 -13.68 6.90 -11.77
CA ARG A 50 -14.15 5.60 -12.27
C ARG A 50 -15.20 5.00 -11.32
N PRO A 51 -16.14 4.17 -11.82
CA PRO A 51 -16.98 3.36 -10.96
C PRO A 51 -16.12 2.53 -9.98
N GLN A 52 -16.55 2.49 -8.73
CA GLN A 52 -15.83 1.70 -7.73
C GLN A 52 -16.07 0.19 -8.00
N SER A 53 -14.99 -0.59 -7.89
CA SER A 53 -15.11 -2.05 -7.87
C SER A 53 -15.67 -2.52 -6.52
N ILE A 54 -16.15 -3.78 -6.50
CA ILE A 54 -16.66 -4.42 -5.29
C ILE A 54 -15.50 -4.47 -4.25
N PRO A 55 -15.74 -4.06 -2.99
CA PRO A 55 -14.72 -4.11 -1.95
C PRO A 55 -14.27 -5.54 -1.66
N PHE A 56 -12.97 -5.78 -1.62
CA PHE A 56 -12.37 -7.07 -1.25
C PHE A 56 -12.23 -7.16 0.28
N THR A 57 -13.32 -7.42 0.98
CA THR A 57 -13.35 -7.47 2.46
C THR A 57 -12.49 -8.60 3.03
N LEU A 58 -12.41 -9.75 2.35
CA LEU A 58 -11.58 -10.88 2.76
C LEU A 58 -10.08 -10.53 2.76
N ASN A 59 -9.61 -9.82 1.72
CA ASN A 59 -8.21 -9.43 1.61
C ASN A 59 -7.80 -8.50 2.77
N ASN A 60 -8.67 -7.58 3.18
CA ASN A 60 -8.40 -6.70 4.32
C ASN A 60 -8.32 -7.47 5.65
N ALA A 61 -9.14 -8.52 5.81
CA ALA A 61 -9.10 -9.36 7.01
C ALA A 61 -7.80 -10.17 7.07
N VAL A 62 -7.38 -10.76 5.95
CA VAL A 62 -6.11 -11.52 5.84
C VAL A 62 -4.91 -10.59 6.10
N ASP A 63 -4.85 -9.41 5.50
CA ASP A 63 -3.82 -8.41 5.73
C ASP A 63 -3.69 -8.07 7.23
N SER A 64 -4.84 -7.81 7.88
CA SER A 64 -4.86 -7.50 9.31
C SER A 64 -4.39 -8.66 10.20
N LEU A 65 -4.68 -9.91 9.81
CA LEU A 65 -4.22 -11.10 10.55
C LEU A 65 -2.71 -11.29 10.37
N LEU A 66 -2.19 -11.17 9.15
CA LEU A 66 -0.76 -11.30 8.86
C LEU A 66 0.06 -10.24 9.60
N LYS A 67 -0.40 -8.99 9.62
CA LYS A 67 0.26 -7.93 10.40
C LYS A 67 0.36 -8.30 11.89
N LYS A 68 -0.72 -8.79 12.49
CA LYS A 68 -0.73 -9.21 13.89
C LYS A 68 0.20 -10.40 14.15
N GLU A 69 0.22 -11.37 13.25
CA GLU A 69 1.10 -12.54 13.37
C GLU A 69 2.56 -12.12 13.31
N PHE A 70 2.95 -11.34 12.31
CA PHE A 70 4.35 -10.90 12.16
C PHE A 70 4.79 -9.89 13.23
N ASP A 71 3.88 -9.15 13.84
CA ASP A 71 4.20 -8.31 15.00
C ASP A 71 4.62 -9.11 16.23
N VAL A 72 4.17 -10.38 16.37
CA VAL A 72 4.67 -11.28 17.42
C VAL A 72 6.15 -11.64 17.19
N TYR A 73 6.54 -11.93 15.95
CA TYR A 73 7.93 -12.23 15.61
C TYR A 73 8.80 -10.97 15.67
N ARG A 74 8.27 -9.82 15.32
CA ARG A 74 8.91 -8.50 15.45
C ARG A 74 9.31 -8.21 16.89
N ALA A 75 8.37 -8.44 17.84
CA ALA A 75 8.61 -8.23 19.27
C ALA A 75 9.71 -9.11 19.83
N LYS A 76 9.92 -10.30 19.23
CA LYS A 76 10.96 -11.26 19.63
C LYS A 76 12.26 -11.13 18.84
N ALA A 77 12.27 -10.34 17.77
CA ALA A 77 13.34 -10.28 16.77
C ALA A 77 13.68 -11.66 16.18
N GLU A 78 12.65 -12.45 15.86
CA GLU A 78 12.78 -13.82 15.34
C GLU A 78 12.36 -13.89 13.87
N VAL A 79 12.99 -14.81 13.12
CA VAL A 79 12.58 -15.15 11.75
C VAL A 79 11.26 -15.91 11.79
N PRO A 80 10.19 -15.47 11.12
CA PRO A 80 8.94 -16.23 11.07
C PRO A 80 9.13 -17.60 10.41
N PRO A 81 8.44 -18.67 10.87
CA PRO A 81 8.62 -20.03 10.34
C PRO A 81 8.39 -20.14 8.84
N ILE A 82 7.42 -19.41 8.29
CA ILE A 82 7.14 -19.41 6.85
C ILE A 82 8.31 -18.82 6.04
N VAL A 83 9.01 -17.83 6.60
CA VAL A 83 10.17 -17.18 5.98
C VAL A 83 11.39 -18.10 6.04
N ALA A 84 11.61 -18.72 7.21
CA ALA A 84 12.67 -19.71 7.38
C ALA A 84 12.47 -20.92 6.44
N ALA A 85 11.23 -21.42 6.28
CA ALA A 85 10.90 -22.50 5.35
C ALA A 85 11.17 -22.12 3.88
N ALA A 86 11.11 -20.83 3.53
CA ALA A 86 11.48 -20.32 2.20
C ALA A 86 13.01 -20.13 2.03
N GLY A 87 13.81 -20.44 3.05
CA GLY A 87 15.26 -20.26 3.02
C GLY A 87 15.73 -18.80 3.13
N LEU A 88 14.85 -17.93 3.65
CA LEU A 88 15.14 -16.51 3.83
C LEU A 88 15.50 -16.21 5.29
N ASP A 89 16.51 -15.35 5.48
CA ASP A 89 16.93 -14.85 6.79
C ASP A 89 16.45 -13.39 6.94
N LEU A 90 15.13 -13.23 7.12
CA LEU A 90 14.48 -11.93 7.23
C LEU A 90 13.66 -11.84 8.52
N VAL A 91 13.89 -10.79 9.29
CA VAL A 91 13.18 -10.51 10.54
C VAL A 91 12.28 -9.29 10.33
N PRO A 92 11.03 -9.30 10.81
CA PRO A 92 10.18 -8.12 10.77
C PRO A 92 10.83 -6.93 11.51
N LEU A 93 11.06 -5.82 10.80
CA LEU A 93 11.77 -4.65 11.30
C LEU A 93 10.99 -3.94 12.41
N SER A 94 11.64 -3.72 13.56
CA SER A 94 11.10 -2.84 14.59
C SER A 94 11.54 -1.39 14.33
N HIS A 95 10.56 -0.50 14.09
CA HIS A 95 10.83 0.91 13.84
C HIS A 95 9.73 1.81 14.43
N PRO A 96 10.07 2.94 15.08
CA PRO A 96 9.08 3.80 15.73
C PRO A 96 8.02 4.38 14.79
N ASP A 97 8.37 4.59 13.51
CA ASP A 97 7.44 5.12 12.51
C ASP A 97 6.68 4.04 11.73
N LEU A 98 6.85 2.74 12.04
CA LEU A 98 6.26 1.65 11.26
C LEU A 98 4.73 1.75 11.15
N GLU A 99 4.04 2.02 12.26
CA GLU A 99 2.59 2.18 12.28
C GLU A 99 2.13 3.36 11.38
N LYS A 100 2.90 4.43 11.35
CA LYS A 100 2.64 5.56 10.47
C LYS A 100 2.83 5.20 8.99
N TRP A 101 3.86 4.41 8.67
CA TRP A 101 4.14 3.96 7.30
C TRP A 101 3.12 2.95 6.78
N ARG A 102 2.56 2.13 7.68
CA ARG A 102 1.47 1.18 7.40
C ARG A 102 0.11 1.86 7.20
N ALA A 103 -0.06 3.08 7.70
CA ALA A 103 -1.33 3.77 7.65
C ALA A 103 -1.62 4.36 6.26
N ASN A 104 -2.72 3.95 5.62
CA ASN A 104 -3.10 4.28 4.25
C ASN A 104 -3.13 5.78 3.91
N PHE A 105 -3.40 6.67 4.88
CA PHE A 105 -3.55 8.11 4.64
C PHE A 105 -2.33 8.93 5.05
N THR A 106 -1.51 8.42 5.95
CA THR A 106 -0.25 9.05 6.37
C THR A 106 0.93 8.48 5.61
N GLY A 107 1.15 7.18 5.68
CA GLY A 107 2.13 6.43 4.90
C GLY A 107 3.52 7.05 4.81
N ILE A 108 4.28 6.54 3.88
CA ILE A 108 5.54 7.12 3.44
C ILE A 108 5.24 8.28 2.49
N ARG A 109 6.04 9.35 2.58
CA ARG A 109 5.91 10.54 1.75
C ARG A 109 7.23 10.90 1.12
N TYR A 110 7.19 11.20 -0.17
CA TYR A 110 8.36 11.64 -0.94
C TYR A 110 7.98 12.85 -1.78
N ALA A 111 8.61 13.99 -1.52
CA ALA A 111 8.47 15.17 -2.37
C ALA A 111 9.40 15.04 -3.59
N THR A 112 8.87 15.27 -4.78
CA THR A 112 9.69 15.27 -5.99
C THR A 112 10.69 16.44 -5.97
N PRO A 113 11.89 16.30 -6.57
CA PRO A 113 12.93 17.34 -6.56
C PRO A 113 12.47 18.70 -7.10
N ASP A 114 11.52 18.69 -8.03
CA ASP A 114 10.91 19.90 -8.61
C ASP A 114 9.80 20.52 -7.74
N GLY A 115 9.51 19.91 -6.58
CA GLY A 115 8.50 20.39 -5.64
C GLY A 115 7.05 20.26 -6.10
N ARG A 116 6.78 19.72 -7.30
CA ARG A 116 5.42 19.70 -7.88
C ARG A 116 4.53 18.59 -7.35
N PHE A 117 5.12 17.46 -6.91
CA PHE A 117 4.37 16.31 -6.43
C PHE A 117 4.82 15.86 -5.05
N LEU A 118 3.85 15.44 -4.26
CA LEU A 118 4.06 14.70 -3.03
C LEU A 118 3.56 13.26 -3.24
N ILE A 119 4.49 12.34 -3.51
CA ILE A 119 4.18 10.92 -3.66
C ILE A 119 3.90 10.33 -2.30
N THR A 120 2.80 9.59 -2.18
CA THR A 120 2.39 8.96 -0.91
C THR A 120 2.02 7.51 -1.14
N GLY A 121 2.37 6.65 -0.17
CA GLY A 121 2.00 5.24 -0.18
C GLY A 121 2.14 4.63 1.20
N ALA A 122 1.33 3.63 1.49
CA ALA A 122 1.52 2.78 2.66
C ALA A 122 2.29 1.53 2.24
N VAL A 123 3.08 0.99 3.16
CA VAL A 123 3.69 -0.34 3.05
C VAL A 123 2.92 -1.30 3.95
N ASP A 124 2.83 -2.56 3.57
CA ASP A 124 2.22 -3.55 4.45
C ASP A 124 3.18 -3.90 5.57
N ASP A 125 4.48 -4.09 5.23
CA ASP A 125 5.52 -4.32 6.22
C ASP A 125 6.93 -3.98 5.70
N LEU A 126 7.89 -3.94 6.63
CA LEU A 126 9.32 -3.82 6.38
C LEU A 126 10.05 -4.91 7.16
N TRP A 127 10.94 -5.61 6.49
CA TRP A 127 11.76 -6.65 7.10
C TRP A 127 13.24 -6.38 6.85
N VAL A 128 14.11 -6.94 7.68
CA VAL A 128 15.55 -6.68 7.63
C VAL A 128 16.30 -8.01 7.67
N ASP A 129 17.35 -8.13 6.87
CA ASP A 129 18.27 -9.28 6.91
C ASP A 129 19.42 -9.06 7.91
N SER A 130 20.27 -10.08 8.07
CA SER A 130 21.46 -10.05 8.94
C SER A 130 22.51 -9.00 8.52
N ASN A 131 22.47 -8.49 7.29
CA ASN A 131 23.34 -7.43 6.78
C ASN A 131 22.77 -6.02 6.99
N GLY A 132 21.57 -5.92 7.54
CA GLY A 132 20.86 -4.65 7.73
C GLY A 132 20.15 -4.13 6.48
N VAL A 133 19.99 -4.96 5.43
CA VAL A 133 19.25 -4.57 4.22
C VAL A 133 17.76 -4.65 4.49
N ILE A 134 17.07 -3.54 4.26
CA ILE A 134 15.62 -3.44 4.48
C ILE A 134 14.88 -3.86 3.21
N THR A 135 13.94 -4.79 3.37
CA THR A 135 13.06 -5.29 2.32
C THR A 135 11.63 -4.80 2.57
N VAL A 136 11.00 -4.23 1.53
CA VAL A 136 9.58 -3.91 1.55
C VAL A 136 8.79 -5.19 1.29
N VAL A 137 7.84 -5.47 2.17
CA VAL A 137 6.97 -6.66 2.08
C VAL A 137 5.55 -6.22 1.81
N ASP A 138 4.90 -6.89 0.86
CA ASP A 138 3.52 -6.65 0.46
C ASP A 138 2.73 -7.97 0.62
N TYR A 139 1.62 -7.92 1.36
CA TYR A 139 0.81 -9.08 1.65
C TYR A 139 -0.27 -9.26 0.59
N LYS A 140 -0.29 -10.42 -0.05
CA LYS A 140 -1.27 -10.76 -1.07
C LYS A 140 -2.10 -11.97 -0.64
N ALA A 141 -3.42 -11.78 -0.57
CA ALA A 141 -4.37 -12.89 -0.38
C ALA A 141 -4.97 -13.31 -1.72
N THR A 142 -5.13 -14.60 -1.92
CA THR A 142 -5.82 -15.17 -3.07
C THR A 142 -6.87 -16.17 -2.63
N GLY A 143 -8.02 -16.18 -3.29
CA GLY A 143 -9.07 -17.20 -3.11
C GLY A 143 -8.90 -18.45 -4.00
N ARG A 144 -7.73 -18.63 -4.64
CA ARG A 144 -7.46 -19.82 -5.48
C ARG A 144 -7.31 -21.05 -4.60
N ALA A 145 -7.82 -22.19 -5.07
CA ALA A 145 -7.63 -23.49 -4.42
C ALA A 145 -6.20 -24.03 -4.55
N GLU A 146 -5.47 -23.58 -5.58
CA GLU A 146 -4.10 -23.99 -5.84
C GLU A 146 -3.10 -23.02 -5.18
N ALA A 147 -2.01 -23.57 -4.64
CA ALA A 147 -0.95 -22.76 -4.06
C ALA A 147 -0.27 -21.90 -5.14
N VAL A 148 -0.05 -20.62 -4.81
CA VAL A 148 0.74 -19.73 -5.67
C VAL A 148 2.21 -20.07 -5.48
N THR A 149 2.83 -20.65 -6.51
CA THR A 149 4.25 -21.07 -6.49
C THR A 149 5.19 -19.98 -6.98
N THR A 150 4.71 -19.10 -7.87
CA THR A 150 5.51 -17.99 -8.42
C THR A 150 4.61 -16.77 -8.64
N VAL A 151 5.15 -15.59 -8.33
CA VAL A 151 4.60 -14.31 -8.78
C VAL A 151 5.42 -13.91 -9.99
N GLY A 152 4.91 -14.17 -11.19
CA GLY A 152 5.61 -13.95 -12.44
C GLY A 152 4.95 -12.91 -13.34
N VAL A 153 5.72 -12.45 -14.33
CA VAL A 153 5.24 -11.54 -15.39
C VAL A 153 4.08 -12.22 -16.14
N GLY A 154 2.93 -11.54 -16.27
CA GLY A 154 1.70 -12.11 -16.84
C GLY A 154 0.81 -12.83 -15.82
N GLY A 155 1.16 -12.83 -14.53
CA GLY A 155 0.35 -13.38 -13.45
C GLY A 155 -0.77 -12.44 -12.98
N PHE A 156 -1.64 -12.95 -12.09
CA PHE A 156 -2.79 -12.20 -11.55
C PHE A 156 -2.39 -10.90 -10.81
N TYR A 157 -1.12 -10.75 -10.43
CA TYR A 157 -0.57 -9.60 -9.72
C TYR A 157 0.29 -8.69 -10.61
N ASP A 158 0.41 -8.99 -11.91
CA ASP A 158 0.99 -8.09 -12.89
C ASP A 158 -0.04 -7.04 -13.30
N SER A 159 -0.11 -5.96 -12.56
CA SER A 159 -0.89 -4.78 -12.95
C SER A 159 -0.11 -3.52 -12.69
#